data_36d0edda9d2154f2bdd250e2bcd8223c
#
_entry.id   36d0edda9d2154f2bdd250e2bcd8223c
#
_cell.length_a   1.000
_cell.length_b   1.000
_cell.length_c   1.000
_cell.angle_alpha   90.00
_cell.angle_beta   90.00
_cell.angle_gamma   90.00
#
_symmetry.space_group_name_H-M   'P 1'
#
loop_
_entity.id
_entity.type
_entity.pdbx_description
1 polymer ?
#
loop_
_entity_poly.entity_id
_entity_poly.type
_entity_poly.pdbx_seq_one_letter_code
_entity_poly.pdbx_strand_id
1 'polypeptide(L)'
;MTQDFFSKVKGTLDLTQPDARTCQSTCVAMALGLTDIMEVRHQLEAIGEPGDPATMGKYLSAHLLPPSAYQFEDNASLSQIRDWLKAGEFLIIHGWFTASGHVIAIDGVEIDSSNLSYKFSARDPWAEFDFKNWSYDMGGAGFHGFYSSYGIYAACVVGQSKSDAADTYSRGELDASIGGAWVHRIKP
;
A
#
# COMPACT_ATOMS: atom_id res chain seq x y z
N MET A 1 24.25 12.15 -9.21
CA MET A 1 23.09 11.23 -9.18
C MET A 1 21.90 12.07 -8.77
N THR A 2 20.99 12.32 -9.68
CA THR A 2 19.73 12.99 -9.37
C THR A 2 18.72 11.91 -9.00
N GLN A 3 18.28 11.90 -7.74
CA GLN A 3 17.13 11.11 -7.31
C GLN A 3 15.91 12.00 -7.47
N ASP A 4 14.93 11.55 -8.25
CA ASP A 4 13.66 12.24 -8.41
C ASP A 4 12.64 11.61 -7.47
N PHE A 5 12.12 12.41 -6.56
CA PHE A 5 11.04 12.01 -5.64
C PHE A 5 9.71 12.63 -6.08
N PHE A 6 8.70 11.79 -6.23
CA PHE A 6 7.34 12.19 -6.59
C PHE A 6 6.40 11.88 -5.43
N SER A 7 5.94 12.91 -4.74
CA SER A 7 4.83 12.87 -3.80
C SER A 7 4.08 14.18 -3.86
N LYS A 8 2.77 14.13 -4.02
CA LYS A 8 1.93 15.34 -4.11
C LYS A 8 0.79 15.35 -3.09
N VAL A 9 0.58 14.28 -2.37
CA VAL A 9 -0.52 14.21 -1.39
C VAL A 9 -0.16 15.06 -0.18
N LYS A 10 -0.77 16.24 -0.10
CA LYS A 10 -0.62 17.14 1.06
C LYS A 10 -1.51 16.65 2.20
N GLY A 11 -0.92 16.50 3.38
CA GLY A 11 -1.66 16.31 4.62
C GLY A 11 -2.05 14.87 4.94
N THR A 12 -1.40 13.88 4.30
CA THR A 12 -1.58 12.48 4.71
C THR A 12 -1.02 12.28 6.10
N LEU A 13 -1.85 11.76 6.99
CA LEU A 13 -1.48 11.47 8.36
C LEU A 13 -0.62 10.21 8.44
N ASP A 14 0.37 10.21 9.34
CA ASP A 14 1.05 9.00 9.76
C ASP A 14 0.26 8.38 10.91
N LEU A 15 -0.47 7.30 10.62
CA LEU A 15 -1.29 6.62 11.60
C LEU A 15 -0.76 5.22 11.87
N THR A 16 -0.80 4.84 13.14
CA THR A 16 -0.48 3.48 13.59
C THR A 16 -1.78 2.72 13.84
N GLN A 17 -1.89 1.50 13.32
CA GLN A 17 -3.06 0.67 13.59
C GLN A 17 -3.12 0.26 15.07
N PRO A 18 -4.29 0.36 15.71
CA PRO A 18 -4.43 0.06 17.14
C PRO A 18 -4.36 -1.43 17.47
N ASP A 19 -4.62 -2.30 16.51
CA ASP A 19 -4.59 -3.76 16.69
C ASP A 19 -4.24 -4.51 15.38
N ALA A 20 -4.09 -5.82 15.46
CA ALA A 20 -3.68 -6.68 14.33
C ALA A 20 -4.72 -6.81 13.19
N ARG A 21 -5.88 -6.17 13.29
CA ARG A 21 -7.00 -6.30 12.33
C ARG A 21 -7.44 -4.98 11.71
N THR A 22 -6.77 -3.89 12.00
CA THR A 22 -7.19 -2.53 11.61
C THR A 22 -6.30 -1.89 10.54
N CYS A 23 -5.43 -2.65 9.86
CA CYS A 23 -4.59 -2.11 8.78
C CYS A 23 -5.42 -1.44 7.66
N GLN A 24 -6.53 -2.05 7.25
CA GLN A 24 -7.42 -1.52 6.21
C GLN A 24 -8.02 -0.17 6.63
N SER A 25 -8.65 -0.13 7.80
CA SER A 25 -9.27 1.09 8.33
C SER A 25 -8.24 2.19 8.58
N THR A 26 -7.02 1.82 8.99
CA THR A 26 -5.94 2.78 9.17
C THR A 26 -5.49 3.38 7.83
N CYS A 27 -5.29 2.57 6.79
CA CYS A 27 -4.94 3.07 5.46
C CYS A 27 -6.06 3.92 4.84
N VAL A 28 -7.32 3.52 5.02
CA VAL A 28 -8.48 4.33 4.60
C VAL A 28 -8.55 5.65 5.36
N ALA A 29 -8.30 5.65 6.67
CA ALA A 29 -8.23 6.87 7.47
C ALA A 29 -7.14 7.81 6.98
N MET A 30 -5.94 7.29 6.70
CA MET A 30 -4.84 8.07 6.10
C MET A 30 -5.26 8.72 4.78
N ALA A 31 -5.90 7.95 3.89
CA ALA A 31 -6.32 8.43 2.57
C ALA A 31 -7.36 9.56 2.65
N LEU A 32 -8.23 9.53 3.64
CA LEU A 32 -9.32 10.50 3.83
C LEU A 32 -8.97 11.63 4.82
N GLY A 33 -7.78 11.60 5.44
CA GLY A 33 -7.40 12.59 6.47
C GLY A 33 -8.19 12.45 7.77
N LEU A 34 -8.67 11.25 8.08
CA LEU A 34 -9.42 10.94 9.30
C LEU A 34 -8.49 10.44 10.40
N THR A 35 -8.83 10.69 11.66
CA THR A 35 -8.01 10.27 12.82
C THR A 35 -8.66 9.18 13.66
N ASP A 36 -9.97 9.01 13.57
CA ASP A 36 -10.69 7.96 14.29
C ASP A 36 -10.74 6.66 13.49
N ILE A 37 -9.69 5.85 13.67
CA ILE A 37 -9.51 4.56 12.98
C ILE A 37 -10.63 3.58 13.33
N MET A 38 -11.09 3.59 14.59
CA MET A 38 -12.12 2.66 15.05
C MET A 38 -13.49 3.01 14.48
N GLU A 39 -13.80 4.29 14.33
CA GLU A 39 -15.02 4.72 13.64
C GLU A 39 -15.00 4.30 12.16
N VAL A 40 -13.87 4.49 11.46
CA VAL A 40 -13.69 3.99 10.09
C VAL A 40 -13.89 2.46 10.05
N ARG A 41 -13.35 1.73 11.04
CA ARG A 41 -13.52 0.28 11.16
C ARG A 41 -14.98 -0.11 11.28
N HIS A 42 -15.74 0.52 12.17
CA HIS A 42 -17.17 0.25 12.38
C HIS A 42 -17.98 0.56 11.11
N GLN A 43 -17.64 1.62 10.40
CA GLN A 43 -18.32 1.98 9.15
C GLN A 43 -18.03 0.99 8.02
N LEU A 44 -16.79 0.48 7.92
CA LEU A 44 -16.46 -0.60 6.98
C LEU A 44 -17.22 -1.89 7.33
N GLU A 45 -17.27 -2.28 8.60
CA GLU A 45 -18.01 -3.46 9.08
C GLU A 45 -19.52 -3.37 8.79
N ALA A 46 -20.08 -2.17 8.80
CA ALA A 46 -21.47 -1.94 8.41
C ALA A 46 -21.74 -2.15 6.91
N ILE A 47 -20.69 -2.09 6.07
CA ILE A 47 -20.78 -2.33 4.64
C ILE A 47 -20.51 -3.80 4.31
N GLY A 48 -19.52 -4.42 4.98
CA GLY A 48 -19.07 -5.78 4.74
C GLY A 48 -17.79 -6.13 5.49
N GLU A 49 -17.06 -7.14 5.02
CA GLU A 49 -15.76 -7.48 5.58
C GLU A 49 -14.75 -6.35 5.28
N PRO A 50 -14.15 -5.72 6.29
CA PRO A 50 -13.25 -4.57 6.11
C PRO A 50 -12.02 -4.82 5.22
N GLY A 51 -11.54 -6.08 5.16
CA GLY A 51 -10.42 -6.47 4.30
C GLY A 51 -10.81 -6.75 2.85
N ASP A 52 -12.10 -6.83 2.57
CA ASP A 52 -12.59 -7.02 1.20
C ASP A 52 -12.40 -5.72 0.39
N PRO A 53 -11.69 -5.78 -0.76
CA PRO A 53 -11.53 -4.62 -1.63
C PRO A 53 -12.85 -3.97 -2.06
N ALA A 54 -13.92 -4.74 -2.25
CA ALA A 54 -15.22 -4.18 -2.61
C ALA A 54 -15.83 -3.36 -1.46
N THR A 55 -15.66 -3.79 -0.21
CA THR A 55 -16.06 -3.04 0.98
C THR A 55 -15.32 -1.72 1.10
N MET A 56 -13.98 -1.78 1.00
CA MET A 56 -13.13 -0.58 1.02
C MET A 56 -13.48 0.36 -0.14
N GLY A 57 -13.71 -0.19 -1.33
CA GLY A 57 -14.07 0.59 -2.51
C GLY A 57 -15.38 1.33 -2.37
N LYS A 58 -16.42 0.71 -1.81
CA LYS A 58 -17.71 1.37 -1.52
C LYS A 58 -17.52 2.52 -0.55
N TYR A 59 -16.75 2.31 0.51
CA TYR A 59 -16.50 3.34 1.51
C TYR A 59 -15.72 4.53 0.92
N LEU A 60 -14.61 4.27 0.23
CA LEU A 60 -13.79 5.30 -0.41
C LEU A 60 -14.57 6.09 -1.46
N SER A 61 -15.34 5.41 -2.31
CA SER A 61 -16.17 6.08 -3.33
C SER A 61 -17.25 6.99 -2.75
N ALA A 62 -17.76 6.67 -1.56
CA ALA A 62 -18.76 7.48 -0.90
C ALA A 62 -18.17 8.74 -0.24
N HIS A 63 -16.87 8.75 0.08
CA HIS A 63 -16.20 9.83 0.81
C HIS A 63 -15.32 10.72 -0.06
N LEU A 64 -14.94 10.25 -1.27
CA LEU A 64 -14.11 11.01 -2.20
C LEU A 64 -14.95 11.78 -3.22
N LEU A 65 -14.58 13.03 -3.46
CA LEU A 65 -15.26 13.90 -4.43
C LEU A 65 -14.22 14.52 -5.39
N PRO A 66 -14.48 14.48 -6.70
CA PRO A 66 -15.61 13.81 -7.36
C PRO A 66 -15.48 12.28 -7.31
N PRO A 67 -16.54 11.50 -7.60
CA PRO A 67 -16.44 10.04 -7.62
C PRO A 67 -15.35 9.46 -8.50
N SER A 68 -14.92 10.20 -9.53
CA SER A 68 -13.77 9.86 -10.39
C SER A 68 -12.41 9.96 -9.68
N ALA A 69 -12.36 10.53 -8.47
CA ALA A 69 -11.15 10.57 -7.64
C ALA A 69 -10.76 9.20 -7.09
N TYR A 70 -11.66 8.21 -7.15
CA TYR A 70 -11.38 6.85 -6.72
C TYR A 70 -11.46 5.85 -7.88
N GLN A 71 -10.55 4.87 -7.87
CA GLN A 71 -10.57 3.72 -8.77
C GLN A 71 -9.93 2.51 -8.07
N PHE A 72 -10.49 1.32 -8.30
CA PHE A 72 -9.87 0.05 -7.90
C PHE A 72 -9.27 -0.64 -9.12
N GLU A 73 -8.09 -1.22 -8.93
CA GLU A 73 -7.39 -2.02 -9.93
C GLU A 73 -6.99 -3.35 -9.28
N ASP A 74 -7.40 -4.47 -9.89
CA ASP A 74 -7.18 -5.82 -9.37
C ASP A 74 -6.03 -6.57 -10.05
N ASN A 75 -5.37 -5.93 -11.01
CA ASN A 75 -4.30 -6.52 -11.79
C ASN A 75 -3.17 -5.53 -12.10
N ALA A 76 -2.82 -4.69 -11.12
CA ALA A 76 -1.80 -3.67 -11.33
C ALA A 76 -0.39 -4.26 -11.40
N SER A 77 0.42 -3.74 -12.32
CA SER A 77 1.85 -4.00 -12.38
C SER A 77 2.66 -2.94 -11.62
N LEU A 78 3.92 -3.25 -11.27
CA LEU A 78 4.81 -2.26 -10.66
C LEU A 78 4.98 -1.00 -11.52
N SER A 79 5.03 -1.15 -12.84
CA SER A 79 5.14 -0.02 -13.75
C SER A 79 3.93 0.91 -13.65
N GLN A 80 2.73 0.37 -13.57
CA GLN A 80 1.51 1.14 -13.37
C GLN A 80 1.49 1.83 -12.00
N ILE A 81 1.83 1.12 -10.92
CA ILE A 81 1.94 1.68 -9.56
C ILE A 81 2.90 2.87 -9.55
N ARG A 82 4.10 2.71 -10.11
CA ARG A 82 5.08 3.79 -10.26
C ARG A 82 4.50 5.00 -11.00
N ASP A 83 3.83 4.77 -12.11
CA ASP A 83 3.32 5.86 -12.97
C ASP A 83 2.16 6.61 -12.30
N TRP A 84 1.29 5.94 -11.55
CA TRP A 84 0.25 6.58 -10.73
C TRP A 84 0.84 7.44 -9.61
N LEU A 85 1.86 6.96 -8.92
CA LEU A 85 2.57 7.73 -7.89
C LEU A 85 3.27 8.95 -8.48
N LYS A 86 3.86 8.85 -9.68
CA LYS A 86 4.40 10.00 -10.42
C LYS A 86 3.32 11.03 -10.79
N ALA A 87 2.10 10.58 -11.04
CA ALA A 87 0.95 11.45 -11.27
C ALA A 87 0.42 12.09 -9.98
N GLY A 88 0.93 11.68 -8.81
CA GLY A 88 0.56 12.22 -7.50
C GLY A 88 -0.64 11.53 -6.86
N GLU A 89 -0.97 10.31 -7.29
CA GLU A 89 -2.00 9.50 -6.66
C GLU A 89 -1.50 8.96 -5.30
N PHE A 90 -2.44 8.79 -4.37
CA PHE A 90 -2.24 8.02 -3.14
C PHE A 90 -2.82 6.63 -3.34
N LEU A 91 -2.07 5.60 -2.96
CA LEU A 91 -2.43 4.22 -3.21
C LEU A 91 -2.58 3.46 -1.89
N ILE A 92 -3.59 2.57 -1.81
CA ILE A 92 -3.68 1.56 -0.77
C ILE A 92 -3.52 0.21 -1.46
N ILE A 93 -2.55 -0.60 -1.01
CA ILE A 93 -2.17 -1.84 -1.66
C ILE A 93 -2.27 -3.02 -0.68
N HIS A 94 -2.76 -4.15 -1.18
CA HIS A 94 -2.85 -5.41 -0.45
C HIS A 94 -1.61 -6.26 -0.74
N GLY A 95 -1.12 -6.99 0.28
CA GLY A 95 0.04 -7.86 0.09
C GLY A 95 0.19 -8.97 1.14
N TRP A 96 1.04 -9.93 0.84
CA TRP A 96 1.33 -11.10 1.67
C TRP A 96 2.50 -10.86 2.65
N PHE A 97 2.49 -9.74 3.34
CA PHE A 97 3.44 -9.44 4.41
C PHE A 97 3.25 -10.39 5.60
N THR A 98 2.00 -10.76 5.88
CA THR A 98 1.61 -11.71 6.93
C THR A 98 0.85 -12.90 6.35
N ALA A 99 0.62 -13.94 7.14
CA ALA A 99 -0.11 -15.13 6.71
C ALA A 99 -1.60 -14.83 6.38
N SER A 100 -2.17 -13.81 7.01
CA SER A 100 -3.54 -13.34 6.76
C SER A 100 -3.64 -12.20 5.75
N GLY A 101 -2.52 -11.85 5.11
CA GLY A 101 -2.42 -10.63 4.32
C GLY A 101 -2.20 -9.38 5.19
N HIS A 102 -1.89 -8.28 4.54
CA HIS A 102 -1.77 -6.96 5.18
C HIS A 102 -2.01 -5.87 4.14
N VAL A 103 -2.41 -4.70 4.61
CA VAL A 103 -2.69 -3.53 3.76
C VAL A 103 -1.81 -2.39 4.20
N ILE A 104 -1.11 -1.80 3.24
CA ILE A 104 -0.27 -0.62 3.45
C ILE A 104 -0.70 0.51 2.51
N ALA A 105 -0.32 1.75 2.83
CA ALA A 105 -0.45 2.86 1.92
C ALA A 105 0.89 3.20 1.26
N ILE A 106 0.83 3.71 0.03
CA ILE A 106 2.00 4.18 -0.73
C ILE A 106 1.66 5.57 -1.26
N ASP A 107 2.49 6.55 -0.98
CA ASP A 107 2.24 7.96 -1.32
C ASP A 107 3.31 8.61 -2.18
N GLY A 108 4.34 7.85 -2.57
CA GLY A 108 5.39 8.38 -3.43
C GLY A 108 6.30 7.32 -4.01
N VAL A 109 7.11 7.74 -4.96
CA VAL A 109 8.16 6.93 -5.58
C VAL A 109 9.44 7.73 -5.73
N GLU A 110 10.56 7.13 -5.37
CA GLU A 110 11.90 7.66 -5.62
C GLU A 110 12.55 6.83 -6.71
N ILE A 111 13.02 7.48 -7.76
CA ILE A 111 13.61 6.84 -8.94
C ILE A 111 15.09 7.22 -9.01
N ASP A 112 15.95 6.23 -9.10
CA ASP A 112 17.34 6.41 -9.46
C ASP A 112 17.48 6.31 -10.98
N SER A 113 17.64 7.48 -11.63
CA SER A 113 17.75 7.56 -13.07
C SER A 113 19.05 6.94 -13.64
N SER A 114 20.03 6.67 -12.79
CA SER A 114 21.32 6.09 -13.24
C SER A 114 21.22 4.59 -13.54
N ASN A 115 20.34 3.87 -12.86
CA ASN A 115 20.17 2.42 -13.00
C ASN A 115 18.70 1.98 -13.21
N LEU A 116 17.77 2.94 -13.32
CA LEU A 116 16.34 2.72 -13.47
C LEU A 116 15.70 1.96 -12.29
N SER A 117 16.39 1.90 -11.15
CA SER A 117 15.80 1.34 -9.93
C SER A 117 14.86 2.35 -9.27
N TYR A 118 13.92 1.85 -8.51
CA TYR A 118 13.00 2.69 -7.76
C TYR A 118 12.57 2.01 -6.45
N LYS A 119 12.18 2.84 -5.51
CA LYS A 119 11.61 2.44 -4.23
C LYS A 119 10.38 3.29 -3.94
N PHE A 120 9.49 2.75 -3.15
CA PHE A 120 8.21 3.36 -2.84
C PHE A 120 8.22 3.98 -1.45
N SER A 121 7.74 5.20 -1.33
CA SER A 121 7.41 5.81 -0.03
C SER A 121 6.18 5.11 0.52
N ALA A 122 6.38 4.30 1.55
CA ALA A 122 5.37 3.45 2.17
C ALA A 122 4.98 3.98 3.55
N ARG A 123 3.70 3.94 3.85
CA ARG A 123 3.11 4.14 5.17
C ARG A 123 2.53 2.81 5.61
N ASP A 124 3.31 2.07 6.38
CA ASP A 124 2.87 0.81 6.94
C ASP A 124 2.26 1.05 8.32
N PRO A 125 0.97 0.77 8.50
CA PRO A 125 0.30 1.09 9.75
C PRO A 125 0.76 0.23 10.94
N TRP A 126 1.49 -0.86 10.70
CA TRP A 126 1.95 -1.75 11.76
C TRP A 126 3.35 -1.41 12.26
N ALA A 127 4.36 -1.54 11.40
CA ALA A 127 5.76 -1.26 11.68
C ALA A 127 6.59 -1.36 10.39
N GLU A 128 7.89 -1.14 10.46
CA GLU A 128 8.79 -1.46 9.36
C GLU A 128 8.83 -2.96 9.08
N PHE A 129 8.69 -3.33 7.81
CA PHE A 129 8.76 -4.72 7.39
C PHE A 129 10.17 -5.11 6.95
N ASP A 130 10.72 -6.14 7.57
CA ASP A 130 11.99 -6.74 7.18
C ASP A 130 11.76 -7.78 6.07
N PHE A 131 11.95 -7.36 4.82
CA PHE A 131 11.81 -8.24 3.66
C PHE A 131 12.83 -9.39 3.65
N LYS A 132 13.99 -9.23 4.26
CA LYS A 132 15.02 -10.27 4.30
C LYS A 132 14.61 -11.45 5.16
N ASN A 133 14.02 -11.17 6.31
CA ASN A 133 13.53 -12.17 7.26
C ASN A 133 12.03 -12.44 7.11
N TRP A 134 11.35 -11.72 6.22
CA TRP A 134 9.91 -11.74 5.95
C TRP A 134 9.08 -11.64 7.23
N SER A 135 9.37 -10.63 8.02
CA SER A 135 8.76 -10.40 9.34
C SER A 135 8.68 -8.93 9.68
N TYR A 136 7.78 -8.59 10.57
CA TYR A 136 7.74 -7.28 11.19
C TYR A 136 8.70 -7.19 12.37
N ASP A 137 9.38 -6.07 12.51
CA ASP A 137 10.02 -5.73 13.77
C ASP A 137 8.93 -5.39 14.81
N MET A 138 9.10 -5.86 16.05
CA MET A 138 8.04 -5.87 17.08
C MET A 138 7.75 -4.50 17.71
N GLY A 139 8.09 -3.42 17.02
CA GLY A 139 7.95 -2.06 17.55
C GLY A 139 6.53 -1.50 17.60
N GLY A 140 5.63 -1.90 16.69
CA GLY A 140 4.21 -1.47 16.67
C GLY A 140 3.96 0.05 16.61
N ALA A 141 4.91 0.83 16.09
CA ALA A 141 4.86 2.29 16.09
C ALA A 141 4.42 2.90 14.75
N GLY A 142 4.00 2.06 13.80
CA GLY A 142 3.83 2.46 12.42
C GLY A 142 5.17 2.72 11.73
N PHE A 143 5.17 2.80 10.44
CA PHE A 143 6.36 3.08 9.64
C PHE A 143 6.04 4.04 8.50
N HIS A 144 6.89 5.04 8.33
CA HIS A 144 6.90 5.87 7.14
C HIS A 144 8.33 5.95 6.60
N GLY A 145 8.56 5.28 5.48
CA GLY A 145 9.88 5.16 4.88
C GLY A 145 9.83 4.54 3.50
N PHE A 146 10.93 3.94 3.07
CA PHE A 146 11.01 3.40 1.72
C PHE A 146 11.04 1.88 1.71
N TYR A 147 10.12 1.29 0.96
CA TYR A 147 10.16 -0.12 0.59
C TYR A 147 10.70 -0.30 -0.83
N SER A 148 11.53 -1.32 -1.02
CA SER A 148 12.10 -1.62 -2.33
C SER A 148 11.02 -2.09 -3.32
N SER A 149 11.25 -1.81 -4.62
CA SER A 149 10.39 -2.36 -5.68
C SER A 149 10.34 -3.89 -5.66
N TYR A 150 11.46 -4.56 -5.30
CA TYR A 150 11.50 -6.01 -5.11
C TYR A 150 10.57 -6.49 -3.99
N GLY A 151 10.57 -5.80 -2.85
CA GLY A 151 9.71 -6.14 -1.72
C GLY A 151 8.23 -6.00 -2.08
N ILE A 152 7.85 -4.89 -2.70
CA ILE A 152 6.47 -4.65 -3.15
C ILE A 152 6.07 -5.63 -4.26
N TYR A 153 6.97 -5.94 -5.19
CA TYR A 153 6.71 -6.95 -6.22
C TYR A 153 6.39 -8.32 -5.62
N ALA A 154 7.25 -8.80 -4.73
CA ALA A 154 7.09 -10.11 -4.11
C ALA A 154 5.84 -10.17 -3.21
N ALA A 155 5.60 -9.14 -2.40
CA ALA A 155 4.49 -9.12 -1.46
C ALA A 155 3.13 -8.89 -2.13
N CYS A 156 3.06 -7.99 -3.12
CA CYS A 156 1.80 -7.42 -3.59
C CYS A 156 1.44 -7.79 -5.03
N VAL A 157 2.43 -8.12 -5.89
CA VAL A 157 2.16 -8.38 -7.31
C VAL A 157 2.05 -9.85 -7.62
N VAL A 158 3.05 -10.64 -7.23
CA VAL A 158 3.14 -12.06 -7.64
C VAL A 158 2.94 -13.05 -6.50
N GLY A 159 3.17 -12.64 -5.24
CA GLY A 159 2.99 -13.51 -4.07
C GLY A 159 1.53 -13.95 -3.92
N GLN A 160 1.33 -15.24 -3.66
CA GLN A 160 0.01 -15.84 -3.43
C GLN A 160 -0.17 -16.31 -1.98
N SER A 161 0.89 -16.22 -1.20
CA SER A 161 0.93 -16.48 0.24
C SER A 161 2.18 -15.83 0.85
N LYS A 162 2.23 -15.75 2.18
CA LYS A 162 3.42 -15.25 2.89
C LYS A 162 4.71 -16.00 2.51
N SER A 163 4.66 -17.33 2.41
CA SER A 163 5.83 -18.15 2.06
C SER A 163 6.25 -17.97 0.61
N ASP A 164 5.28 -17.92 -0.31
CA ASP A 164 5.55 -17.71 -1.73
C ASP A 164 6.15 -16.32 -2.00
N ALA A 165 5.65 -15.30 -1.31
CA ALA A 165 6.20 -13.96 -1.39
C ALA A 165 7.65 -13.88 -0.86
N ALA A 166 7.95 -14.54 0.27
CA ALA A 166 9.30 -14.63 0.81
C ALA A 166 10.26 -15.35 -0.14
N ASP A 167 9.82 -16.46 -0.73
CA ASP A 167 10.60 -17.23 -1.70
C ASP A 167 10.85 -16.41 -2.98
N THR A 168 9.84 -15.69 -3.47
CA THR A 168 9.98 -14.79 -4.63
C THR A 168 11.00 -13.69 -4.36
N TYR A 169 10.92 -13.06 -3.20
CA TYR A 169 11.91 -12.04 -2.81
C TYR A 169 13.33 -12.60 -2.75
N SER A 170 13.50 -13.81 -2.19
CA SER A 170 14.81 -14.45 -2.06
C SER A 170 15.47 -14.79 -3.41
N ARG A 171 14.66 -15.05 -4.45
CA ARG A 171 15.17 -15.28 -5.81
C ARG A 171 15.68 -14.03 -6.51
N GLY A 172 15.27 -12.84 -6.03
CA GLY A 172 15.68 -11.56 -6.62
C GLY A 172 15.15 -11.32 -8.04
N GLU A 173 14.11 -12.03 -8.44
CA GLU A 173 13.45 -11.86 -9.74
C GLU A 173 12.48 -10.70 -9.68
N LEU A 174 12.46 -9.87 -10.72
CA LEU A 174 11.53 -8.76 -10.85
C LEU A 174 11.19 -8.54 -12.33
N ASP A 175 9.91 -8.64 -12.66
CA ASP A 175 9.34 -8.18 -13.92
C ASP A 175 8.28 -7.11 -13.63
N ALA A 176 8.66 -5.85 -13.87
CA ALA A 176 7.80 -4.72 -13.58
C ALA A 176 6.55 -4.61 -14.47
N SER A 177 6.44 -5.45 -15.51
CA SER A 177 5.29 -5.50 -16.43
C SER A 177 4.20 -6.48 -16.02
N ILE A 178 4.53 -7.45 -15.15
CA ILE A 178 3.55 -8.43 -14.67
C ILE A 178 2.54 -7.74 -13.78
N GLY A 179 1.25 -7.95 -14.05
CA GLY A 179 0.14 -7.53 -13.22
C GLY A 179 -0.20 -8.56 -12.14
N GLY A 180 -0.98 -8.14 -11.15
CA GLY A 180 -1.48 -8.99 -10.05
C GLY A 180 -1.78 -8.23 -8.76
N ALA A 181 -1.29 -7.00 -8.63
CA ALA A 181 -1.53 -6.23 -7.42
C ALA A 181 -2.98 -5.71 -7.34
N TRP A 182 -3.54 -5.75 -6.13
CA TRP A 182 -4.81 -5.13 -5.77
C TRP A 182 -4.55 -3.75 -5.19
N VAL A 183 -5.02 -2.73 -5.88
CA VAL A 183 -4.70 -1.34 -5.56
C VAL A 183 -5.94 -0.46 -5.58
N HIS A 184 -6.19 0.22 -4.44
CA HIS A 184 -7.13 1.33 -4.39
C HIS A 184 -6.36 2.61 -4.74
N ARG A 185 -6.81 3.31 -5.77
CA ARG A 185 -6.20 4.51 -6.30
C ARG A 185 -7.00 5.73 -5.89
N ILE A 186 -6.37 6.67 -5.23
CA ILE A 186 -6.96 7.94 -4.83
C ILE A 186 -6.22 9.05 -5.60
N LYS A 187 -6.95 9.69 -6.51
CA LYS A 187 -6.42 10.76 -7.37
C LYS A 187 -6.41 12.09 -6.62
N PRO A 188 -5.44 12.98 -6.89
CA PRO A 188 -5.38 14.31 -6.29
C PRO A 188 -6.54 15.21 -6.70
#